data_73fb97963ea64639b7fe4c1fa63ed071
#
_entry.id   73fb97963ea64639b7fe4c1fa63ed071
#
_cell.length_a   1.000
_cell.length_b   1.000
_cell.length_c   1.000
_cell.angle_alpha   90.00
_cell.angle_beta   90.00
_cell.angle_gamma   90.00
#
_symmetry.space_group_name_H-M   'P 1'
#
loop_
_entity.id
_entity.type
_entity.pdbx_description
1 polymer ?
#
loop_
_entity_poly.entity_id
_entity_poly.type
_entity_poly.pdbx_seq_one_letter_code
_entity_poly.pdbx_strand_id
1 'polypeptide(L)'
;AIMIGDVTGHGVGAALLTHAVQAALRSYLEMIDDVATVVSKINQRLVEGVETGNFMSLILAVVDPAARTLQYVNAGHPGLVVCQEQGARELEKTGMVLGVVGDQEYEASPLIELQEGDVLFAHTDGVDESMSPEREVFGVDRLRELVSLLRCQGKSADGLLAEVESQVHAHVGSDASEDDFTMIAVKLP
;
A
#
# COMPACT_ATOMS: atom_id res chain seq x y z
N ALA A 1 6.89 8.37 6.90
CA ALA A 1 6.59 7.70 5.64
C ALA A 1 5.97 6.33 5.88
N ILE A 2 5.10 5.91 5.00
CA ILE A 2 4.47 4.59 4.96
C ILE A 2 4.88 3.96 3.63
N MET A 3 5.30 2.69 3.68
CA MET A 3 5.59 1.92 2.47
C MET A 3 4.89 0.57 2.56
N ILE A 4 4.22 0.20 1.49
CA ILE A 4 3.73 -1.15 1.25
C ILE A 4 4.07 -1.54 -0.19
N GLY A 5 4.40 -2.78 -0.42
CA GLY A 5 4.72 -3.26 -1.75
C GLY A 5 4.82 -4.77 -1.79
N ASP A 6 4.68 -5.32 -2.98
CA ASP A 6 4.74 -6.74 -3.23
C ASP A 6 5.68 -7.04 -4.40
N VAL A 7 6.44 -8.12 -4.28
CA VAL A 7 7.46 -8.57 -5.25
C VAL A 7 6.95 -9.81 -5.96
N THR A 8 7.06 -9.82 -7.28
CA THR A 8 6.74 -11.03 -8.06
C THR A 8 7.59 -12.22 -7.67
N GLY A 9 6.93 -13.37 -7.44
CA GLY A 9 7.57 -14.61 -7.10
C GLY A 9 7.81 -14.77 -5.59
N HIS A 10 8.50 -15.83 -5.21
CA HIS A 10 8.72 -16.23 -3.82
C HIS A 10 10.15 -16.72 -3.58
N GLY A 11 10.48 -16.92 -2.31
CA GLY A 11 11.76 -17.48 -1.91
C GLY A 11 12.87 -16.45 -1.75
N VAL A 12 14.12 -16.90 -1.80
CA VAL A 12 15.30 -16.09 -1.42
C VAL A 12 15.49 -14.88 -2.33
N GLY A 13 15.24 -15.02 -3.64
CA GLY A 13 15.39 -13.91 -4.60
C GLY A 13 14.43 -12.75 -4.30
N ALA A 14 13.16 -13.06 -4.10
CA ALA A 14 12.14 -12.07 -3.74
C ALA A 14 12.46 -11.40 -2.38
N ALA A 15 12.87 -12.18 -1.38
CA ALA A 15 13.25 -11.66 -0.07
C ALA A 15 14.46 -10.71 -0.13
N LEU A 16 15.50 -11.05 -0.92
CA LEU A 16 16.65 -10.18 -1.12
C LEU A 16 16.28 -8.89 -1.84
N LEU A 17 15.38 -8.95 -2.82
CA LEU A 17 14.88 -7.78 -3.53
C LEU A 17 14.12 -6.86 -2.58
N THR A 18 13.19 -7.39 -1.81
CA THR A 18 12.43 -6.64 -0.79
C THR A 18 13.38 -5.96 0.20
N HIS A 19 14.40 -6.68 0.68
CA HIS A 19 15.38 -6.10 1.61
C HIS A 19 16.22 -5.00 0.96
N ALA A 20 16.64 -5.18 -0.30
CA ALA A 20 17.40 -4.17 -1.04
C ALA A 20 16.59 -2.87 -1.25
N VAL A 21 15.30 -3.01 -1.62
CA VAL A 21 14.37 -1.88 -1.74
C VAL A 21 14.19 -1.18 -0.40
N GLN A 22 13.95 -1.91 0.67
CA GLN A 22 13.78 -1.35 2.01
C GLN A 22 15.03 -0.57 2.48
N ALA A 23 16.22 -1.12 2.24
CA ALA A 23 17.48 -0.47 2.60
C ALA A 23 17.72 0.81 1.77
N ALA A 24 17.48 0.74 0.45
CA ALA A 24 17.59 1.88 -0.44
C ALA A 24 16.60 3.00 -0.08
N LEU A 25 15.35 2.62 0.21
CA LEU A 25 14.31 3.57 0.63
C LEU A 25 14.72 4.36 1.88
N ARG A 26 15.16 3.67 2.93
CA ARG A 26 15.62 4.31 4.17
C ARG A 26 16.72 5.32 3.89
N SER A 27 17.74 4.92 3.11
CA SER A 27 18.86 5.79 2.77
C SER A 27 18.44 7.00 1.93
N TYR A 28 17.53 6.82 0.98
CA TYR A 28 17.10 7.93 0.13
C TYR A 28 16.19 8.91 0.86
N LEU A 29 15.29 8.45 1.73
CA LEU A 29 14.40 9.32 2.51
C LEU A 29 15.16 10.20 3.53
N GLU A 30 16.40 9.84 3.91
CA GLU A 30 17.25 10.68 4.73
C GLU A 30 17.92 11.84 3.93
N MET A 31 17.96 11.73 2.60
CA MET A 31 18.74 12.64 1.74
C MET A 31 17.87 13.37 0.70
N ILE A 32 16.68 12.91 0.43
CA ILE A 32 15.82 13.37 -0.66
C ILE A 32 14.42 13.60 -0.12
N ASP A 33 13.94 14.82 -0.20
CA ASP A 33 12.59 15.18 0.26
C ASP A 33 11.50 14.81 -0.76
N ASP A 34 11.84 14.80 -2.06
CA ASP A 34 10.89 14.51 -3.11
C ASP A 34 10.65 13.01 -3.29
N VAL A 35 9.44 12.56 -2.93
CA VAL A 35 9.06 11.14 -2.97
C VAL A 35 9.11 10.53 -4.37
N ALA A 36 8.85 11.33 -5.42
CA ALA A 36 8.91 10.86 -6.80
C ALA A 36 10.34 10.54 -7.21
N THR A 37 11.29 11.41 -6.85
CA THR A 37 12.72 11.17 -7.05
C THR A 37 13.20 9.94 -6.28
N VAL A 38 12.74 9.72 -5.05
CA VAL A 38 13.07 8.52 -4.27
C VAL A 38 12.64 7.26 -5.01
N VAL A 39 11.38 7.19 -5.47
CA VAL A 39 10.85 6.02 -6.17
C VAL A 39 11.55 5.79 -7.52
N SER A 40 11.81 6.86 -8.28
CA SER A 40 12.56 6.78 -9.55
C SER A 40 13.97 6.20 -9.36
N LYS A 41 14.68 6.62 -8.30
CA LYS A 41 16.01 6.08 -7.96
C LYS A 41 15.97 4.62 -7.52
N ILE A 42 14.92 4.21 -6.80
CA ILE A 42 14.71 2.80 -6.44
C ILE A 42 14.48 1.99 -7.71
N ASN A 43 13.62 2.45 -8.60
CA ASN A 43 13.35 1.79 -9.88
C ASN A 43 14.62 1.59 -10.70
N GLN A 44 15.43 2.65 -10.87
CA GLN A 44 16.70 2.57 -11.61
C GLN A 44 17.62 1.48 -11.03
N ARG A 45 17.77 1.44 -9.69
CA ARG A 45 18.59 0.41 -9.03
C ARG A 45 18.05 -1.00 -9.21
N LEU A 46 16.74 -1.17 -9.24
CA LEU A 46 16.13 -2.48 -9.48
C LEU A 46 16.45 -3.00 -10.87
N VAL A 47 16.30 -2.15 -11.88
CA VAL A 47 16.60 -2.53 -13.28
C VAL A 47 18.10 -2.81 -13.48
N GLU A 48 18.99 -2.08 -12.81
CA GLU A 48 20.45 -2.28 -12.92
C GLU A 48 20.93 -3.51 -12.17
N GLY A 49 20.28 -3.91 -11.09
CA GLY A 49 20.78 -4.88 -10.10
C GLY A 49 20.10 -6.24 -10.07
N VAL A 50 18.98 -6.41 -10.79
CA VAL A 50 18.18 -7.64 -10.72
C VAL A 50 18.24 -8.37 -12.07
N GLU A 51 18.44 -9.69 -11.99
CA GLU A 51 18.26 -10.55 -13.16
C GLU A 51 16.85 -10.38 -13.73
N THR A 52 16.75 -10.27 -15.04
CA THR A 52 15.54 -9.95 -15.78
C THR A 52 14.35 -10.80 -15.39
N GLY A 53 13.28 -10.17 -14.93
CA GLY A 53 11.97 -10.81 -14.73
C GLY A 53 11.29 -10.56 -13.39
N ASN A 54 11.99 -10.04 -12.39
CA ASN A 54 11.37 -9.67 -11.12
C ASN A 54 10.99 -8.18 -11.13
N PHE A 55 9.76 -7.89 -10.78
CA PHE A 55 9.26 -6.54 -10.60
C PHE A 55 8.56 -6.42 -9.25
N MET A 56 8.33 -5.19 -8.82
CA MET A 56 7.70 -4.91 -7.54
C MET A 56 6.62 -3.85 -7.72
N SER A 57 5.46 -4.10 -7.17
CA SER A 57 4.46 -3.06 -6.94
C SER A 57 4.78 -2.33 -5.64
N LEU A 58 4.62 -1.01 -5.61
CA LEU A 58 5.00 -0.21 -4.44
C LEU A 58 4.09 1.01 -4.27
N ILE A 59 3.68 1.28 -3.04
CA ILE A 59 3.21 2.59 -2.61
C ILE A 59 4.21 3.16 -1.61
N LEU A 60 4.65 4.39 -1.86
CA LEU A 60 5.35 5.23 -0.89
C LEU A 60 4.49 6.45 -0.60
N ALA A 61 4.02 6.57 0.63
CA ALA A 61 3.19 7.68 1.09
C ALA A 61 3.88 8.43 2.22
N VAL A 62 3.93 9.76 2.14
CA VAL A 62 4.48 10.63 3.17
C VAL A 62 3.38 11.49 3.74
N VAL A 63 3.21 11.40 5.05
CA VAL A 63 2.28 12.23 5.83
C VAL A 63 3.10 13.29 6.54
N ASP A 64 2.74 14.56 6.35
CA ASP A 64 3.19 15.66 7.19
C ASP A 64 2.11 15.93 8.26
N PRO A 65 2.33 15.54 9.52
CA PRO A 65 1.34 15.72 10.56
C PRO A 65 1.16 17.18 10.99
N ALA A 66 2.18 18.03 10.76
CA ALA A 66 2.10 19.45 11.08
C ALA A 66 1.31 20.24 10.02
N ALA A 67 1.58 19.96 8.76
CA ALA A 67 0.83 20.52 7.64
C ALA A 67 -0.52 19.82 7.40
N ARG A 68 -0.72 18.66 8.01
CA ARG A 68 -1.88 17.76 7.77
C ARG A 68 -2.07 17.46 6.29
N THR A 69 -1.01 17.04 5.65
CA THR A 69 -1.02 16.68 4.23
C THR A 69 -0.46 15.29 4.01
N LEU A 70 -0.95 14.65 2.95
CA LEU A 70 -0.46 13.40 2.41
C LEU A 70 0.01 13.65 0.97
N GLN A 71 1.16 13.12 0.63
CA GLN A 71 1.62 12.97 -0.74
C GLN A 71 2.12 11.54 -0.94
N TYR A 72 1.89 10.98 -2.13
CA TYR A 72 2.27 9.59 -2.40
C TYR A 72 2.74 9.39 -3.84
N VAL A 73 3.45 8.30 -4.04
CA VAL A 73 3.68 7.66 -5.34
C VAL A 73 3.13 6.25 -5.26
N ASN A 74 2.29 5.89 -6.24
CA ASN A 74 1.79 4.53 -6.39
C ASN A 74 2.33 3.92 -7.68
N ALA A 75 3.35 3.08 -7.55
CA ALA A 75 3.98 2.32 -8.62
C ALA A 75 3.27 0.97 -8.81
N GLY A 76 2.01 1.03 -9.27
CA GLY A 76 1.24 -0.15 -9.66
C GLY A 76 0.68 -1.02 -8.54
N HIS A 77 0.84 -0.65 -7.27
CA HIS A 77 0.34 -1.43 -6.13
C HIS A 77 -1.17 -1.22 -5.92
N PRO A 78 -1.95 -2.27 -5.59
CA PRO A 78 -3.33 -2.10 -5.16
C PRO A 78 -3.43 -1.40 -3.79
N GLY A 79 -4.57 -0.81 -3.49
CA GLY A 79 -5.04 -0.64 -2.15
C GLY A 79 -4.36 0.37 -1.23
N LEU A 80 -4.17 1.64 -1.64
CA LEU A 80 -4.12 2.71 -0.63
C LEU A 80 -5.48 3.43 -0.61
N VAL A 81 -6.19 3.30 0.51
CA VAL A 81 -7.48 3.93 0.74
C VAL A 81 -7.31 5.10 1.71
N VAL A 82 -7.84 6.26 1.35
CA VAL A 82 -8.03 7.40 2.25
C VAL A 82 -9.50 7.46 2.63
N CYS A 83 -9.79 7.36 3.92
CA CYS A 83 -11.13 7.45 4.47
C CYS A 83 -11.28 8.77 5.24
N GLN A 84 -12.09 9.66 4.71
CA GLN A 84 -12.39 10.99 5.21
C GLN A 84 -13.87 11.11 5.61
N GLU A 85 -14.30 12.27 6.09
CA GLU A 85 -15.71 12.49 6.46
C GLU A 85 -16.67 12.27 5.28
N GLN A 86 -16.24 12.61 4.06
CA GLN A 86 -17.02 12.47 2.83
C GLN A 86 -17.09 11.01 2.32
N GLY A 87 -16.34 10.09 2.93
CA GLY A 87 -16.28 8.68 2.55
C GLY A 87 -14.86 8.17 2.32
N ALA A 88 -14.77 6.92 1.91
CA ALA A 88 -13.51 6.27 1.58
C ALA A 88 -13.31 6.25 0.07
N ARG A 89 -12.09 6.54 -0.36
CA ARG A 89 -11.67 6.44 -1.76
C ARG A 89 -10.31 5.77 -1.88
N GLU A 90 -10.14 4.96 -2.88
CA GLU A 90 -8.84 4.44 -3.26
C GLU A 90 -8.04 5.52 -3.98
N LEU A 91 -6.73 5.56 -3.71
CA LEU A 91 -5.81 6.48 -4.37
C LEU A 91 -5.29 5.86 -5.67
N GLU A 92 -5.31 6.66 -6.73
CA GLU A 92 -4.96 6.23 -8.08
C GLU A 92 -3.48 5.87 -8.19
N LYS A 93 -3.18 4.99 -9.16
CA LYS A 93 -1.80 4.67 -9.56
C LYS A 93 -1.19 5.89 -10.25
N THR A 94 0.05 6.26 -9.87
CA THR A 94 0.79 7.37 -10.48
C THR A 94 1.91 6.90 -11.40
N GLY A 95 2.13 5.59 -11.49
CA GLY A 95 3.14 5.00 -12.36
C GLY A 95 2.99 3.49 -12.47
N MET A 96 3.80 2.88 -13.32
CA MET A 96 3.87 1.43 -13.49
C MET A 96 4.71 0.78 -12.37
N VAL A 97 4.65 -0.55 -12.26
CA VAL A 97 5.47 -1.32 -11.32
C VAL A 97 6.96 -1.07 -11.50
N LEU A 98 7.71 -1.19 -10.41
CA LEU A 98 9.17 -1.03 -10.39
C LEU A 98 9.89 -2.22 -11.03
N GLY A 99 11.06 -1.96 -11.63
CA GLY A 99 11.93 -3.01 -12.15
C GLY A 99 11.68 -3.41 -13.60
N VAL A 100 10.72 -2.78 -14.28
CA VAL A 100 10.36 -3.10 -15.68
C VAL A 100 11.06 -2.18 -16.68
N VAL A 101 11.02 -0.87 -16.44
CA VAL A 101 11.57 0.15 -17.35
C VAL A 101 12.51 1.06 -16.57
N GLY A 102 13.81 1.05 -16.95
CA GLY A 102 14.86 1.71 -16.15
C GLY A 102 14.82 3.23 -16.16
N ASP A 103 14.37 3.83 -17.25
CA ASP A 103 14.25 5.28 -17.42
C ASP A 103 12.84 5.82 -17.09
N GLN A 104 12.01 4.99 -16.45
CA GLN A 104 10.71 5.43 -15.95
C GLN A 104 10.88 6.47 -14.86
N GLU A 105 10.39 7.67 -15.11
CA GLU A 105 10.19 8.69 -14.08
C GLU A 105 8.81 8.55 -13.44
N TYR A 106 8.76 8.70 -12.13
CA TYR A 106 7.50 8.65 -11.37
C TYR A 106 7.07 10.05 -11.00
N GLU A 107 5.78 10.25 -10.90
CA GLU A 107 5.18 11.50 -10.45
C GLU A 107 4.55 11.30 -9.08
N ALA A 108 4.72 12.30 -8.22
CA ALA A 108 4.02 12.32 -6.95
C ALA A 108 2.59 12.83 -7.17
N SER A 109 1.67 12.32 -6.35
CA SER A 109 0.29 12.82 -6.33
C SER A 109 0.26 14.32 -5.99
N PRO A 110 -0.81 15.05 -6.33
CA PRO A 110 -1.12 16.30 -5.65
C PRO A 110 -1.20 16.10 -4.13
N LEU A 111 -0.95 17.16 -3.37
CA LEU A 111 -1.14 17.13 -1.93
C LEU A 111 -2.61 16.89 -1.59
N ILE A 112 -2.86 15.97 -0.67
CA ILE A 112 -4.17 15.65 -0.14
C ILE A 112 -4.23 16.22 1.28
N GLU A 113 -5.20 17.09 1.54
CA GLU A 113 -5.46 17.59 2.88
C GLU A 113 -6.08 16.50 3.75
N LEU A 114 -5.58 16.39 4.97
CA LEU A 114 -6.03 15.43 5.96
C LEU A 114 -6.61 16.16 7.18
N GLN A 115 -7.55 15.51 7.85
CA GLN A 115 -8.18 16.04 9.05
C GLN A 115 -8.05 15.06 10.21
N GLU A 116 -8.32 15.55 11.42
CA GLU A 116 -8.41 14.69 12.60
C GLU A 116 -9.43 13.57 12.39
N GLY A 117 -9.04 12.37 12.76
CA GLY A 117 -9.87 11.18 12.59
C GLY A 117 -9.87 10.57 11.18
N ASP A 118 -9.18 11.17 10.19
CA ASP A 118 -8.98 10.53 8.90
C ASP A 118 -8.14 9.26 9.03
N VAL A 119 -8.43 8.29 8.19
CA VAL A 119 -7.76 6.99 8.19
C VAL A 119 -7.09 6.76 6.83
N LEU A 120 -5.82 6.41 6.87
CA LEU A 120 -5.10 5.82 5.74
C LEU A 120 -5.06 4.32 5.95
N PHE A 121 -5.50 3.57 4.95
CA PHE A 121 -5.50 2.11 4.99
C PHE A 121 -4.84 1.57 3.74
N ALA A 122 -3.76 0.81 3.93
CA ALA A 122 -3.04 0.16 2.83
C ALA A 122 -3.06 -1.36 3.02
N HIS A 123 -3.13 -2.10 1.92
CA HIS A 123 -3.18 -3.56 1.94
C HIS A 123 -2.50 -4.15 0.70
N THR A 124 -2.10 -5.43 0.79
CA THR A 124 -1.74 -6.26 -0.37
C THR A 124 -3.00 -6.90 -0.96
N ASP A 125 -2.91 -7.37 -2.19
CA ASP A 125 -3.99 -8.03 -2.94
C ASP A 125 -4.58 -9.24 -2.20
N GLY A 126 -3.80 -9.95 -1.38
CA GLY A 126 -4.31 -11.02 -0.52
C GLY A 126 -5.49 -10.62 0.38
N VAL A 127 -5.75 -9.31 0.59
CA VAL A 127 -6.91 -8.83 1.35
C VAL A 127 -8.17 -8.76 0.49
N ASP A 128 -8.12 -8.01 -0.61
CA ASP A 128 -9.31 -7.76 -1.46
C ASP A 128 -9.56 -8.87 -2.48
N GLU A 129 -8.53 -9.65 -2.87
CA GLU A 129 -8.65 -10.81 -3.73
C GLU A 129 -8.97 -12.12 -2.96
N SER A 130 -9.04 -12.06 -1.61
CA SER A 130 -9.46 -13.20 -0.79
C SER A 130 -10.78 -13.78 -1.27
N MET A 131 -10.83 -15.10 -1.51
CA MET A 131 -11.99 -15.78 -2.07
C MET A 131 -12.81 -16.51 -1.00
N SER A 132 -14.13 -16.41 -1.11
CA SER A 132 -15.06 -17.27 -0.35
C SER A 132 -15.05 -18.71 -0.88
N PRO A 133 -15.65 -19.68 -0.14
CA PRO A 133 -15.86 -21.05 -0.66
C PRO A 133 -16.64 -21.11 -1.97
N GLU A 134 -17.50 -20.12 -2.23
CA GLU A 134 -18.28 -19.97 -3.46
C GLU A 134 -17.49 -19.29 -4.60
N ARG A 135 -16.20 -18.96 -4.38
CA ARG A 135 -15.32 -18.25 -5.30
C ARG A 135 -15.73 -16.80 -5.58
N GLU A 136 -16.31 -16.15 -4.60
CA GLU A 136 -16.55 -14.71 -4.64
C GLU A 136 -15.36 -13.98 -3.99
N VAL A 137 -14.78 -12.97 -4.64
CA VAL A 137 -13.73 -12.13 -4.06
C VAL A 137 -14.31 -11.25 -2.96
N PHE A 138 -13.51 -10.95 -1.94
CA PHE A 138 -13.90 -9.99 -0.90
C PHE A 138 -14.21 -8.61 -1.49
N GLY A 139 -13.32 -8.12 -2.33
CA GLY A 139 -13.48 -6.95 -3.18
C GLY A 139 -13.15 -5.62 -2.51
N VAL A 140 -12.55 -4.72 -3.30
CA VAL A 140 -12.13 -3.39 -2.83
C VAL A 140 -13.31 -2.51 -2.40
N ASP A 141 -14.47 -2.64 -3.03
CA ASP A 141 -15.66 -1.85 -2.66
C ASP A 141 -16.15 -2.21 -1.26
N ARG A 142 -16.26 -3.50 -0.95
CA ARG A 142 -16.61 -4.00 0.39
C ARG A 142 -15.59 -3.57 1.44
N LEU A 143 -14.29 -3.59 1.09
CA LEU A 143 -13.24 -3.14 1.98
C LEU A 143 -13.37 -1.64 2.28
N ARG A 144 -13.61 -0.80 1.26
CA ARG A 144 -13.81 0.66 1.43
C ARG A 144 -15.03 0.97 2.32
N GLU A 145 -16.14 0.30 2.10
CA GLU A 145 -17.34 0.45 2.92
C GLU A 145 -17.06 0.06 4.38
N LEU A 146 -16.36 -1.04 4.61
CA LEU A 146 -15.98 -1.50 5.94
C LEU A 146 -15.07 -0.49 6.65
N VAL A 147 -14.00 -0.03 6.00
CA VAL A 147 -13.07 0.96 6.56
C VAL A 147 -13.80 2.27 6.89
N SER A 148 -14.71 2.70 6.01
CA SER A 148 -15.53 3.90 6.24
C SER A 148 -16.45 3.75 7.46
N LEU A 149 -17.13 2.61 7.60
CA LEU A 149 -17.97 2.30 8.75
C LEU A 149 -17.17 2.32 10.05
N LEU A 150 -16.01 1.65 10.06
CA LEU A 150 -15.15 1.56 11.25
C LEU A 150 -14.58 2.91 11.67
N ARG A 151 -14.21 3.77 10.70
CA ARG A 151 -13.84 5.16 10.97
C ARG A 151 -15.00 5.91 11.65
N CYS A 152 -16.21 5.84 11.10
CA CYS A 152 -17.40 6.48 11.67
C CYS A 152 -17.72 6.00 13.10
N GLN A 153 -17.42 4.74 13.42
CA GLN A 153 -17.56 4.18 14.77
C GLN A 153 -16.44 4.65 15.72
N GLY A 154 -15.48 5.43 15.25
CA GLY A 154 -14.37 5.93 16.07
C GLY A 154 -13.33 4.87 16.44
N LYS A 155 -13.27 3.73 15.76
CA LYS A 155 -12.29 2.67 16.03
C LYS A 155 -10.86 3.22 15.99
N SER A 156 -10.00 2.66 16.83
CA SER A 156 -8.55 2.87 16.74
C SER A 156 -7.97 2.16 15.52
N ALA A 157 -6.73 2.48 15.14
CA ALA A 157 -6.05 1.80 14.04
C ALA A 157 -5.98 0.28 14.26
N ASP A 158 -5.58 -0.16 15.44
CA ASP A 158 -5.55 -1.59 15.80
C ASP A 158 -6.93 -2.24 15.75
N GLY A 159 -7.96 -1.53 16.24
CA GLY A 159 -9.34 -2.02 16.21
C GLY A 159 -9.91 -2.11 14.80
N LEU A 160 -9.42 -1.25 13.88
CA LEU A 160 -9.77 -1.28 12.47
C LEU A 160 -9.11 -2.48 11.79
N LEU A 161 -7.81 -2.69 12.00
CA LEU A 161 -7.07 -3.84 11.47
C LEU A 161 -7.70 -5.16 11.92
N ALA A 162 -7.96 -5.32 13.23
CA ALA A 162 -8.56 -6.53 13.78
C ALA A 162 -9.96 -6.84 13.22
N GLU A 163 -10.77 -5.81 12.99
CA GLU A 163 -12.11 -6.00 12.43
C GLU A 163 -12.04 -6.36 10.93
N VAL A 164 -11.18 -5.69 10.15
CA VAL A 164 -11.00 -6.04 8.73
C VAL A 164 -10.50 -7.48 8.60
N GLU A 165 -9.49 -7.88 9.37
CA GLU A 165 -8.98 -9.25 9.42
C GLU A 165 -10.10 -10.25 9.74
N SER A 166 -10.91 -9.97 10.75
CA SER A 166 -12.03 -10.81 11.15
C SER A 166 -13.06 -10.97 10.02
N GLN A 167 -13.39 -9.90 9.31
CA GLN A 167 -14.35 -9.93 8.21
C GLN A 167 -13.82 -10.68 6.98
N VAL A 168 -12.53 -10.52 6.67
CA VAL A 168 -11.87 -11.27 5.57
C VAL A 168 -11.83 -12.77 5.93
N HIS A 169 -11.40 -13.14 7.14
CA HIS A 169 -11.40 -14.53 7.59
C HIS A 169 -12.79 -15.14 7.60
N ALA A 170 -13.82 -14.39 8.00
CA ALA A 170 -15.21 -14.85 7.94
C ALA A 170 -15.69 -15.06 6.50
N HIS A 171 -15.19 -14.29 5.54
CA HIS A 171 -15.49 -14.43 4.12
C HIS A 171 -14.83 -15.67 3.50
N VAL A 172 -13.55 -15.90 3.82
CA VAL A 172 -12.77 -17.06 3.34
C VAL A 172 -13.27 -18.37 3.96
N GLY A 173 -13.78 -18.33 5.18
CA GLY A 173 -14.27 -19.54 5.87
C GLY A 173 -13.13 -20.35 6.49
N SER A 174 -13.23 -21.69 6.40
CA SER A 174 -12.26 -22.60 7.03
C SER A 174 -10.99 -22.82 6.20
N ASP A 175 -11.00 -22.41 4.95
CA ASP A 175 -9.85 -22.56 4.06
C ASP A 175 -8.96 -21.33 4.20
N ALA A 176 -7.75 -21.52 4.69
CA ALA A 176 -6.77 -20.43 4.86
C ALA A 176 -6.48 -19.76 3.51
N SER A 177 -6.35 -18.44 3.52
CA SER A 177 -5.84 -17.70 2.35
C SER A 177 -4.50 -18.29 1.91
N GLU A 178 -4.34 -18.53 0.62
CA GLU A 178 -3.09 -19.05 0.05
C GLU A 178 -2.05 -17.93 -0.17
N ASP A 179 -2.42 -16.66 0.01
CA ASP A 179 -1.60 -15.49 -0.31
C ASP A 179 -1.22 -14.68 0.93
N ASP A 180 -0.14 -13.90 0.80
CA ASP A 180 0.39 -13.03 1.86
C ASP A 180 -0.61 -11.91 2.19
N PHE A 181 -0.97 -11.82 3.47
CA PHE A 181 -1.96 -10.91 4.00
C PHE A 181 -1.28 -9.79 4.80
N THR A 182 -1.14 -8.62 4.17
CA THR A 182 -0.53 -7.46 4.82
C THR A 182 -1.48 -6.27 4.83
N MET A 183 -1.60 -5.62 6.00
CA MET A 183 -2.39 -4.40 6.16
C MET A 183 -1.66 -3.38 7.01
N ILE A 184 -1.84 -2.12 6.70
CA ILE A 184 -1.37 -0.97 7.48
C ILE A 184 -2.54 -0.01 7.67
N ALA A 185 -2.80 0.40 8.91
CA ALA A 185 -3.75 1.46 9.20
C ALA A 185 -3.07 2.60 9.95
N VAL A 186 -3.31 3.82 9.52
CA VAL A 186 -2.87 5.04 10.20
C VAL A 186 -4.09 5.92 10.42
N LYS A 187 -4.39 6.24 11.68
CA LYS A 187 -5.44 7.19 12.05
C LYS A 187 -4.79 8.49 12.48
N LEU A 188 -5.22 9.58 11.88
CA LEU A 188 -4.73 10.91 12.23
C LEU A 188 -5.29 11.36 13.57
N PRO A 189 -4.41 11.90 14.45
CA PRO A 189 -4.81 12.42 15.75
C PRO A 189 -5.56 13.74 15.66
#